data_4422815d8164e42cb5cf7ebd6739b0af
#
_entry.id   4422815d8164e42cb5cf7ebd6739b0af
#
_cell.length_a   1.000
_cell.length_b   1.000
_cell.length_c   1.000
_cell.angle_alpha   90.00
_cell.angle_beta   90.00
_cell.angle_gamma   90.00
#
_symmetry.space_group_name_H-M   'P 1'
#
loop_
_entity.id
_entity.type
_entity.pdbx_description
1 polymer ?
#
loop_
_entity_poly.entity_id
_entity_poly.type
_entity_poly.pdbx_seq_one_letter_code
_entity_poly.pdbx_strand_id
1 'polypeptide(L)'
;MSWLSLFLAAVLAVPSEAALRFGCSTLTIQRLDPLVQPGRLPSAHVHQIVGGNAFHPNMTGDIGEQATCTTCTFSEDFSNYWTASMYFKHPNGSYKAVPIMQNTALPNGINGGMTVYYTQQDFFNNGNQKITAFPPGFRMVIGNPTANGRQSAGLKFVCLNDKGTRFPELDTFPTSPCRAGIMTVHHFPACWDGKTLDPPDHQSHMYDTVRGAFQNGGPCPASHPVRVPQVAYETLWDTTQFNNMWPSDGSNPFVMSYDDDRGYGTHADYVFGWKGDSLQRAMDSNCMFNACENGRPLKSQSVQQMNACRIPDMVGEDIGANGWISRLPGSGQQENPNPPVVVPPTQPTNPPVVNPPAPGGTVPRFGQCGG
;
A
#
# COMPACT_ATOMS: atom_id res chain seq x y z
N MET A 1 -52.91 37.59 -9.81
CA MET A 1 -52.38 36.90 -8.63
C MET A 1 -51.48 35.75 -9.14
N SER A 2 -50.19 36.01 -9.14
CA SER A 2 -49.15 35.09 -9.68
C SER A 2 -48.57 34.32 -8.52
N TRP A 3 -48.67 33.00 -8.54
CA TRP A 3 -48.09 32.10 -7.54
C TRP A 3 -46.69 31.73 -8.00
N LEU A 4 -45.68 32.34 -7.38
CA LEU A 4 -44.30 31.92 -7.51
C LEU A 4 -44.09 30.64 -6.69
N SER A 5 -43.96 29.51 -7.35
CA SER A 5 -43.53 28.28 -6.72
C SER A 5 -42.01 28.33 -6.51
N LEU A 6 -41.57 28.49 -5.28
CA LEU A 6 -40.18 28.31 -4.87
C LEU A 6 -39.89 26.78 -4.89
N PHE A 7 -39.16 26.31 -5.88
CA PHE A 7 -38.49 25.01 -5.82
C PHE A 7 -37.30 25.11 -4.88
N LEU A 8 -37.44 24.60 -3.68
CA LEU A 8 -36.35 24.37 -2.75
C LEU A 8 -35.56 23.16 -3.28
N ALA A 9 -34.45 23.41 -4.01
CA ALA A 9 -33.50 22.38 -4.36
C ALA A 9 -32.83 21.90 -3.07
N ALA A 10 -33.27 20.76 -2.55
CA ALA A 10 -32.55 20.05 -1.51
C ALA A 10 -31.22 19.58 -2.12
N VAL A 11 -30.13 20.29 -1.84
CA VAL A 11 -28.79 19.81 -2.06
C VAL A 11 -28.64 18.61 -1.12
N LEU A 12 -28.77 17.40 -1.67
CA LEU A 12 -28.35 16.20 -1.00
C LEU A 12 -26.85 16.33 -0.80
N ALA A 13 -26.43 16.75 0.39
CA ALA A 13 -25.04 16.64 0.82
C ALA A 13 -24.72 15.14 0.77
N VAL A 14 -24.00 14.74 -0.27
CA VAL A 14 -23.36 13.42 -0.30
C VAL A 14 -22.43 13.44 0.91
N PRO A 15 -22.57 12.53 1.88
CA PRO A 15 -21.65 12.48 3.01
C PRO A 15 -20.25 12.33 2.44
N SER A 16 -19.39 13.31 2.72
CA SER A 16 -17.98 13.23 2.32
C SER A 16 -17.39 12.04 3.06
N GLU A 17 -16.94 11.04 2.31
CA GLU A 17 -16.34 9.82 2.86
C GLU A 17 -15.13 10.21 3.71
N ALA A 18 -15.22 10.03 5.04
CA ALA A 18 -14.15 10.36 5.97
C ALA A 18 -13.07 9.28 5.92
N ALA A 19 -11.96 9.56 5.24
CA ALA A 19 -10.81 8.68 5.14
C ALA A 19 -9.52 9.46 5.41
N LEU A 20 -8.62 8.88 6.17
CA LEU A 20 -7.22 9.29 6.18
C LEU A 20 -6.68 9.00 4.77
N ARG A 21 -6.16 10.02 4.08
CA ARG A 21 -5.60 9.90 2.72
C ARG A 21 -4.24 10.56 2.68
N PHE A 22 -3.26 9.87 2.16
CA PHE A 22 -1.90 10.40 2.02
C PHE A 22 -1.17 9.76 0.84
N GLY A 23 -0.07 10.38 0.45
CA GLY A 23 0.83 9.87 -0.56
C GLY A 23 2.03 9.17 0.02
N CYS A 24 2.52 8.17 -0.71
CA CYS A 24 3.84 7.60 -0.50
C CYS A 24 4.62 7.67 -1.81
N SER A 25 5.89 8.09 -1.78
CA SER A 25 6.79 7.97 -2.93
C SER A 25 7.15 6.52 -3.19
N THR A 26 7.61 6.20 -4.38
CA THR A 26 8.17 4.88 -4.69
C THR A 26 9.39 4.59 -3.82
N LEU A 27 9.36 3.50 -3.07
CA LEU A 27 10.50 2.96 -2.33
C LEU A 27 11.43 2.20 -3.27
N THR A 28 10.84 1.30 -4.06
CA THR A 28 11.53 0.52 -5.09
C THR A 28 10.53 -0.10 -6.07
N ILE A 29 11.05 -0.51 -7.25
CA ILE A 29 10.31 -1.34 -8.23
C ILE A 29 11.22 -2.51 -8.57
N GLN A 30 10.95 -3.69 -8.01
CA GLN A 30 11.77 -4.89 -8.13
C GLN A 30 10.89 -6.14 -8.03
N ARG A 31 11.48 -7.32 -8.33
CA ARG A 31 10.86 -8.61 -8.04
C ARG A 31 11.13 -9.00 -6.58
N LEU A 32 10.35 -8.41 -5.68
CA LEU A 32 10.38 -8.69 -4.24
C LEU A 32 8.93 -8.93 -3.76
N ASP A 33 8.75 -9.97 -2.96
CA ASP A 33 7.46 -10.32 -2.36
C ASP A 33 7.67 -11.08 -1.05
N PRO A 34 7.88 -10.37 0.05
CA PRO A 34 8.16 -11.00 1.35
C PRO A 34 6.93 -11.63 2.01
N LEU A 35 5.75 -11.43 1.45
CA LEU A 35 4.50 -11.95 2.00
C LEU A 35 4.14 -13.29 1.35
N VAL A 36 3.90 -13.31 0.05
CA VAL A 36 3.50 -14.53 -0.67
C VAL A 36 4.69 -15.44 -1.01
N GLN A 37 5.88 -14.86 -1.18
CA GLN A 37 7.12 -15.60 -1.50
C GLN A 37 8.27 -15.27 -0.54
N PRO A 38 8.09 -15.45 0.79
CA PRO A 38 9.11 -15.09 1.78
C PRO A 38 10.43 -15.79 1.50
N GLY A 39 11.52 -15.03 1.56
CA GLY A 39 12.89 -15.52 1.31
C GLY A 39 13.25 -15.75 -0.14
N ARG A 40 12.31 -15.66 -1.07
CA ARG A 40 12.60 -15.83 -2.50
C ARG A 40 13.18 -14.54 -3.09
N LEU A 41 14.32 -14.64 -3.74
CA LEU A 41 15.00 -13.56 -4.43
C LEU A 41 15.58 -14.07 -5.77
N PRO A 42 15.08 -13.58 -6.91
CA PRO A 42 13.95 -12.67 -7.07
C PRO A 42 12.58 -13.37 -6.90
N SER A 43 11.52 -12.60 -6.60
CA SER A 43 10.14 -13.10 -6.60
C SER A 43 9.63 -13.40 -8.02
N ALA A 44 8.43 -13.97 -8.16
CA ALA A 44 7.91 -14.41 -9.46
C ALA A 44 7.72 -13.24 -10.46
N HIS A 45 7.30 -12.07 -9.99
CA HIS A 45 7.00 -10.92 -10.86
C HIS A 45 7.38 -9.59 -10.19
N VAL A 46 7.33 -8.50 -10.97
CA VAL A 46 7.74 -7.16 -10.54
C VAL A 46 6.62 -6.49 -9.76
N HIS A 47 6.96 -5.91 -8.60
CA HIS A 47 6.08 -5.09 -7.79
C HIS A 47 6.56 -3.63 -7.71
N GLN A 48 5.60 -2.72 -7.64
CA GLN A 48 5.80 -1.36 -7.19
C GLN A 48 5.54 -1.32 -5.68
N ILE A 49 6.51 -0.85 -4.92
CA ILE A 49 6.54 -0.91 -3.46
C ILE A 49 6.71 0.49 -2.89
N VAL A 50 5.93 0.82 -1.85
CA VAL A 50 6.04 2.07 -1.09
C VAL A 50 6.06 1.76 0.42
N GLY A 51 6.43 2.75 1.24
CA GLY A 51 6.39 2.65 2.70
C GLY A 51 7.76 2.61 3.36
N GLY A 52 7.88 1.84 4.43
CA GLY A 52 9.08 1.75 5.27
C GLY A 52 10.24 1.02 4.62
N ASN A 53 11.47 1.43 4.96
CA ASN A 53 12.71 0.84 4.41
C ASN A 53 13.14 -0.48 5.09
N ALA A 54 12.31 -1.04 5.96
CA ALA A 54 12.50 -2.41 6.47
C ALA A 54 12.06 -3.49 5.47
N PHE A 55 11.65 -3.10 4.25
CA PHE A 55 11.23 -4.01 3.21
C PHE A 55 12.39 -4.90 2.74
N HIS A 56 12.26 -6.20 2.95
CA HIS A 56 13.30 -7.19 2.66
C HIS A 56 12.64 -8.55 2.31
N PRO A 57 13.23 -9.42 1.47
CA PRO A 57 12.65 -10.73 1.13
C PRO A 57 12.20 -11.58 2.33
N ASN A 58 12.85 -11.44 3.48
CA ASN A 58 12.52 -12.15 4.73
C ASN A 58 11.98 -11.18 5.81
N MET A 59 10.85 -10.54 5.55
CA MET A 59 10.23 -9.66 6.54
C MET A 59 9.55 -10.47 7.66
N THR A 60 9.91 -10.20 8.91
CA THR A 60 9.31 -10.82 10.09
C THR A 60 9.11 -9.80 11.21
N GLY A 61 8.14 -10.06 12.09
CA GLY A 61 7.89 -9.26 13.28
C GLY A 61 7.32 -7.87 13.00
N ASP A 62 7.62 -6.93 13.89
CA ASP A 62 7.17 -5.54 13.82
C ASP A 62 8.11 -4.70 12.95
N ILE A 63 7.69 -4.45 11.70
CA ILE A 63 8.48 -3.64 10.78
C ILE A 63 8.46 -2.14 11.13
N GLY A 64 7.48 -1.69 11.90
CA GLY A 64 7.42 -0.32 12.41
C GLY A 64 8.59 0.01 13.34
N GLU A 65 9.08 -0.97 14.09
CA GLU A 65 10.27 -0.82 14.94
C GLU A 65 11.59 -1.05 14.19
N GLN A 66 11.57 -1.76 13.07
CA GLN A 66 12.77 -2.08 12.27
C GLN A 66 13.12 -0.98 11.27
N ALA A 67 12.13 -0.28 10.72
CA ALA A 67 12.34 0.74 9.72
C ALA A 67 12.93 2.04 10.31
N THR A 68 13.78 2.69 9.54
CA THR A 68 14.45 3.95 9.91
C THR A 68 13.97 5.15 9.11
N CYS A 69 13.33 4.91 7.95
CA CYS A 69 12.65 5.91 7.14
C CYS A 69 11.44 5.30 6.44
N THR A 70 10.56 6.17 5.97
CA THR A 70 9.41 5.81 5.15
C THR A 70 9.26 6.77 3.98
N THR A 71 8.68 6.28 2.88
CA THR A 71 8.34 7.10 1.71
C THR A 71 6.97 7.78 1.85
N CYS A 72 6.23 7.55 2.94
CA CYS A 72 4.89 8.05 3.14
C CYS A 72 4.86 9.43 3.79
N THR A 73 3.76 10.19 3.60
CA THR A 73 3.57 11.54 4.17
C THR A 73 3.72 11.54 5.69
N PHE A 74 3.20 10.52 6.36
CA PHE A 74 3.28 10.41 7.81
C PHE A 74 4.55 9.68 8.24
N SER A 75 5.41 10.36 9.01
CA SER A 75 6.69 9.81 9.49
C SER A 75 6.53 8.73 10.55
N GLU A 76 5.30 8.48 11.00
CA GLU A 76 4.94 7.40 11.93
C GLU A 76 4.43 6.14 11.20
N ASP A 77 4.25 6.20 9.87
CA ASP A 77 3.81 5.09 9.03
C ASP A 77 4.99 4.42 8.32
N PHE A 78 5.44 3.30 8.86
CA PHE A 78 6.45 2.43 8.28
C PHE A 78 5.85 1.15 7.66
N SER A 79 4.52 1.12 7.48
CA SER A 79 3.87 0.03 6.77
C SER A 79 4.43 -0.11 5.35
N ASN A 80 4.33 -1.30 4.79
CA ASN A 80 4.61 -1.50 3.38
C ASN A 80 3.35 -1.85 2.60
N TYR A 81 3.25 -1.27 1.43
CA TYR A 81 2.15 -1.36 0.49
C TYR A 81 2.72 -1.66 -0.88
N TRP A 82 2.22 -2.71 -1.55
CA TRP A 82 2.67 -3.00 -2.91
C TRP A 82 1.59 -3.62 -3.77
N THR A 83 1.79 -3.51 -5.07
CA THR A 83 0.97 -4.11 -6.12
C THR A 83 1.86 -4.44 -7.31
N ALA A 84 1.39 -5.35 -8.16
CA ALA A 84 2.10 -5.72 -9.37
C ALA A 84 2.28 -4.54 -10.31
N SER A 85 3.40 -4.50 -11.01
CA SER A 85 3.70 -3.47 -12.01
C SER A 85 2.95 -3.72 -13.31
N MET A 86 2.55 -2.63 -13.99
CA MET A 86 1.89 -2.66 -15.30
C MET A 86 2.92 -2.52 -16.42
N TYR A 87 2.70 -3.24 -17.52
CA TYR A 87 3.53 -3.19 -18.73
C TYR A 87 2.67 -2.91 -19.96
N PHE A 88 3.27 -2.22 -20.91
CA PHE A 88 2.75 -2.15 -22.29
C PHE A 88 3.39 -3.28 -23.09
N LYS A 89 2.57 -4.08 -23.77
CA LYS A 89 2.97 -5.18 -24.67
C LYS A 89 2.83 -4.69 -26.12
N HIS A 90 3.96 -4.47 -26.75
CA HIS A 90 3.97 -4.02 -28.14
C HIS A 90 3.62 -5.17 -29.11
N PRO A 91 2.96 -4.93 -30.27
CA PRO A 91 2.62 -5.98 -31.22
C PRO A 91 3.80 -6.81 -31.75
N ASN A 92 5.03 -6.29 -31.68
CA ASN A 92 6.23 -7.06 -32.00
C ASN A 92 6.70 -8.04 -30.89
N GLY A 93 5.95 -8.13 -29.78
CA GLY A 93 6.27 -9.02 -28.66
C GLY A 93 7.20 -8.41 -27.59
N SER A 94 7.66 -7.17 -27.73
CA SER A 94 8.46 -6.50 -26.71
C SER A 94 7.58 -5.84 -25.64
N TYR A 95 8.15 -5.58 -24.46
CA TYR A 95 7.46 -4.97 -23.33
C TYR A 95 8.17 -3.71 -22.85
N LYS A 96 7.41 -2.80 -22.27
CA LYS A 96 7.95 -1.62 -21.57
C LYS A 96 7.17 -1.39 -20.29
N ALA A 97 7.86 -1.15 -19.18
CA ALA A 97 7.21 -0.80 -17.93
C ALA A 97 6.45 0.52 -18.08
N VAL A 98 5.21 0.54 -17.61
CA VAL A 98 4.40 1.75 -17.58
C VAL A 98 4.84 2.61 -16.39
N PRO A 99 5.24 3.87 -16.61
CA PRO A 99 5.63 4.76 -15.52
C PRO A 99 4.45 5.03 -14.57
N ILE A 100 4.78 5.26 -13.30
CA ILE A 100 3.82 5.66 -12.30
C ILE A 100 3.84 7.18 -12.18
N MET A 101 2.67 7.80 -12.16
CA MET A 101 2.52 9.24 -11.98
C MET A 101 1.87 9.57 -10.65
N GLN A 102 2.21 10.76 -10.15
CA GLN A 102 1.65 11.28 -8.91
C GLN A 102 0.15 11.59 -9.04
N ASN A 103 -0.64 11.27 -8.01
CA ASN A 103 -2.03 11.67 -7.90
C ASN A 103 -2.13 13.19 -7.62
N THR A 104 -3.04 13.89 -8.31
CA THR A 104 -3.23 15.35 -8.19
C THR A 104 -3.70 15.82 -6.81
N ALA A 105 -4.30 14.93 -6.02
CA ALA A 105 -4.78 15.25 -4.68
C ALA A 105 -3.66 15.26 -3.62
N LEU A 106 -2.41 14.98 -4.01
CA LEU A 106 -1.25 14.90 -3.14
C LEU A 106 -0.31 16.09 -3.32
N PRO A 107 0.58 16.38 -2.36
CA PRO A 107 1.60 17.42 -2.51
C PRO A 107 2.46 17.21 -3.76
N ASN A 108 2.82 18.29 -4.44
CA ASN A 108 3.66 18.24 -5.62
C ASN A 108 5.06 17.70 -5.31
N GLY A 109 5.64 16.96 -6.27
CA GLY A 109 7.01 16.47 -6.22
C GLY A 109 7.19 15.10 -5.59
N ILE A 110 6.11 14.39 -5.23
CA ILE A 110 6.16 12.97 -4.87
C ILE A 110 6.62 12.17 -6.09
N ASN A 111 7.64 11.34 -5.92
CA ASN A 111 8.23 10.56 -7.00
C ASN A 111 7.44 9.27 -7.26
N GLY A 112 6.54 9.29 -8.23
CA GLY A 112 5.67 8.15 -8.56
C GLY A 112 4.76 7.78 -7.39
N GLY A 113 4.84 6.53 -6.97
CA GLY A 113 4.29 6.03 -5.73
C GLY A 113 2.81 5.67 -5.76
N MET A 114 2.14 5.88 -4.64
CA MET A 114 0.81 5.37 -4.39
C MET A 114 0.05 6.33 -3.48
N THR A 115 -1.26 6.46 -3.68
CA THR A 115 -2.16 7.07 -2.69
C THR A 115 -2.69 5.96 -1.80
N VAL A 116 -2.56 6.14 -0.50
CA VAL A 116 -3.04 5.21 0.53
C VAL A 116 -4.17 5.85 1.32
N TYR A 117 -5.19 5.04 1.61
CA TYR A 117 -6.35 5.41 2.40
C TYR A 117 -6.54 4.47 3.58
N TYR A 118 -7.02 5.03 4.70
CA TYR A 118 -7.57 4.30 5.83
C TYR A 118 -8.90 4.96 6.23
N THR A 119 -9.97 4.17 6.31
CA THR A 119 -11.27 4.69 6.74
C THR A 119 -11.25 5.01 8.22
N GLN A 120 -11.70 6.22 8.60
CA GLN A 120 -11.75 6.69 9.99
C GLN A 120 -13.12 6.50 10.65
N GLN A 121 -14.13 6.12 9.87
CA GLN A 121 -15.49 5.97 10.34
C GLN A 121 -16.10 4.70 9.77
N ASP A 122 -17.10 4.18 10.46
CA ASP A 122 -17.92 3.10 9.95
C ASP A 122 -18.96 3.68 8.98
N PHE A 123 -18.56 3.82 7.71
CA PHE A 123 -19.42 4.35 6.67
C PHE A 123 -20.67 3.51 6.47
N PHE A 124 -21.74 4.16 6.03
CA PHE A 124 -23.02 3.52 5.67
C PHE A 124 -23.72 2.79 6.82
N ASN A 125 -23.54 3.24 8.06
CA ASN A 125 -24.18 2.67 9.26
C ASN A 125 -23.97 1.15 9.39
N ASN A 126 -22.76 0.68 9.17
CA ASN A 126 -22.37 -0.72 9.30
C ASN A 126 -22.38 -1.22 10.76
N GLY A 127 -23.25 -0.68 11.60
CA GLY A 127 -23.41 -1.02 13.01
C GLY A 127 -22.70 -0.06 13.96
N ASN A 128 -22.14 1.06 13.48
CA ASN A 128 -21.37 2.04 14.26
C ASN A 128 -20.26 1.38 15.11
N GLN A 129 -19.65 0.32 14.57
CA GLN A 129 -18.57 -0.37 15.25
C GLN A 129 -17.33 0.53 15.37
N LYS A 130 -16.69 0.49 16.52
CA LYS A 130 -15.40 1.17 16.70
C LYS A 130 -14.39 0.63 15.69
N ILE A 131 -13.69 1.54 15.00
CA ILE A 131 -12.56 1.17 14.14
C ILE A 131 -11.35 0.90 15.02
N THR A 132 -10.82 -0.31 14.93
CA THR A 132 -9.64 -0.77 15.67
C THR A 132 -8.44 -0.83 14.73
N ALA A 133 -7.32 -0.21 15.11
CA ALA A 133 -6.09 -0.30 14.33
C ALA A 133 -5.58 -1.75 14.26
N PHE A 134 -4.85 -2.07 13.19
CA PHE A 134 -4.17 -3.35 13.09
C PHE A 134 -3.07 -3.47 14.15
N PRO A 135 -2.82 -4.67 14.70
CA PRO A 135 -1.72 -4.88 15.63
C PRO A 135 -0.38 -5.11 14.88
N PRO A 136 0.77 -4.91 15.57
CA PRO A 136 2.08 -5.26 15.04
C PRO A 136 2.16 -6.71 14.54
N GLY A 137 2.81 -6.89 13.37
CA GLY A 137 2.91 -8.18 12.71
C GLY A 137 1.72 -8.56 11.82
N PHE A 138 0.67 -7.73 11.77
CA PHE A 138 -0.48 -7.96 10.90
C PHE A 138 -0.11 -7.82 9.42
N ARG A 139 -0.61 -8.75 8.60
CA ARG A 139 -0.39 -8.81 7.15
C ARG A 139 -1.66 -9.26 6.44
N MET A 140 -1.86 -8.81 5.23
CA MET A 140 -2.97 -9.28 4.39
C MET A 140 -2.69 -9.07 2.90
N VAL A 141 -3.32 -9.90 2.08
CA VAL A 141 -3.35 -9.78 0.62
C VAL A 141 -4.79 -9.65 0.16
N ILE A 142 -5.04 -8.90 -0.91
CA ILE A 142 -6.29 -8.95 -1.65
C ILE A 142 -6.00 -9.29 -3.10
N GLY A 143 -6.80 -10.18 -3.67
CA GLY A 143 -6.64 -10.66 -5.02
C GLY A 143 -5.68 -11.86 -5.14
N ASN A 144 -5.52 -12.33 -6.38
CA ASN A 144 -4.67 -13.48 -6.71
C ASN A 144 -4.18 -13.33 -8.15
N PRO A 145 -2.86 -13.35 -8.42
CA PRO A 145 -2.30 -13.18 -9.76
C PRO A 145 -2.75 -14.25 -10.76
N THR A 146 -3.19 -15.43 -10.31
CA THR A 146 -3.66 -16.51 -11.18
C THR A 146 -5.17 -16.48 -11.47
N ALA A 147 -5.88 -15.48 -10.98
CA ALA A 147 -7.32 -15.38 -11.20
C ALA A 147 -7.65 -15.17 -12.69
N ASN A 148 -8.69 -15.86 -13.15
CA ASN A 148 -9.20 -15.79 -14.52
C ASN A 148 -10.61 -15.18 -14.62
N GLY A 149 -11.12 -14.62 -13.54
CA GLY A 149 -12.41 -13.96 -13.43
C GLY A 149 -12.42 -12.97 -12.26
N ARG A 150 -13.53 -12.21 -12.13
CA ARG A 150 -13.71 -11.23 -11.06
C ARG A 150 -13.52 -11.87 -9.69
N GLN A 151 -12.72 -11.24 -8.86
CA GLN A 151 -12.41 -11.68 -7.50
C GLN A 151 -13.24 -10.93 -6.46
N SER A 152 -12.82 -9.69 -6.13
CA SER A 152 -13.49 -8.79 -5.18
C SER A 152 -14.09 -7.59 -5.89
N ALA A 153 -15.18 -7.06 -5.33
CA ALA A 153 -15.72 -5.77 -5.76
C ALA A 153 -14.76 -4.59 -5.51
N GLY A 154 -13.75 -4.80 -4.66
CA GLY A 154 -12.73 -3.80 -4.33
C GLY A 154 -11.56 -3.71 -5.31
N LEU A 155 -11.45 -4.62 -6.29
CA LEU A 155 -10.37 -4.62 -7.29
C LEU A 155 -10.88 -4.01 -8.60
N LYS A 156 -10.34 -2.84 -8.96
CA LYS A 156 -10.86 -2.05 -10.08
C LYS A 156 -9.78 -1.37 -10.90
N PHE A 157 -10.18 -1.02 -12.13
CA PHE A 157 -9.47 -0.10 -13.01
C PHE A 157 -10.33 1.12 -13.27
N VAL A 158 -9.70 2.26 -13.51
CA VAL A 158 -10.37 3.48 -13.98
C VAL A 158 -9.62 4.02 -15.19
N CYS A 159 -10.33 4.22 -16.29
CA CYS A 159 -9.80 4.93 -17.44
C CYS A 159 -9.89 6.44 -17.17
N LEU A 160 -8.75 7.09 -16.94
CA LEU A 160 -8.69 8.48 -16.55
C LEU A 160 -8.95 9.40 -17.77
N ASN A 161 -10.03 10.16 -17.72
CA ASN A 161 -10.27 11.26 -18.66
C ASN A 161 -9.42 12.49 -18.31
N ASP A 162 -9.25 12.74 -17.03
CA ASP A 162 -8.26 13.60 -16.40
C ASP A 162 -7.76 12.94 -15.11
N LYS A 163 -6.73 13.50 -14.46
CA LYS A 163 -6.16 12.87 -13.23
C LYS A 163 -7.12 12.88 -12.03
N GLY A 164 -8.23 13.60 -12.10
CA GLY A 164 -9.28 13.64 -11.07
C GLY A 164 -10.42 12.64 -11.31
N THR A 165 -10.48 12.00 -12.48
CA THR A 165 -11.52 11.01 -12.81
C THR A 165 -11.45 9.82 -11.85
N ARG A 166 -12.62 9.39 -11.33
CA ARG A 166 -12.72 8.24 -10.42
C ARG A 166 -13.75 7.21 -10.87
N PHE A 167 -14.55 7.54 -11.87
CA PHE A 167 -15.63 6.70 -12.37
C PHE A 167 -15.74 6.81 -13.91
N PRO A 168 -16.25 5.79 -14.60
CA PRO A 168 -16.68 4.50 -14.02
C PRO A 168 -15.50 3.60 -13.58
N GLU A 169 -15.72 2.79 -12.55
CA GLU A 169 -14.82 1.70 -12.19
C GLU A 169 -15.08 0.47 -13.05
N LEU A 170 -14.02 -0.15 -13.56
CA LEU A 170 -14.05 -1.32 -14.45
C LEU A 170 -13.48 -2.54 -13.74
N ASP A 171 -14.01 -3.73 -14.01
CA ASP A 171 -13.49 -4.99 -13.48
C ASP A 171 -12.25 -5.51 -14.23
N THR A 172 -11.95 -4.94 -15.40
CA THR A 172 -10.86 -5.34 -16.29
C THR A 172 -10.14 -4.10 -16.81
N PHE A 173 -9.05 -4.31 -17.55
CA PHE A 173 -8.42 -3.23 -18.30
C PHE A 173 -9.42 -2.49 -19.18
N PRO A 174 -9.26 -1.17 -19.37
CA PRO A 174 -9.99 -0.40 -20.38
C PRO A 174 -9.80 -0.97 -21.79
N THR A 175 -10.84 -0.87 -22.62
CA THR A 175 -10.85 -1.36 -24.00
C THR A 175 -10.53 -0.27 -25.04
N SER A 176 -10.11 0.91 -24.58
CA SER A 176 -9.75 2.05 -25.43
C SER A 176 -8.70 2.91 -24.73
N PRO A 177 -7.90 3.71 -25.48
CA PRO A 177 -6.91 4.60 -24.93
C PRO A 177 -7.49 5.56 -23.88
N CYS A 178 -6.84 5.65 -22.71
CA CYS A 178 -7.23 6.54 -21.62
C CYS A 178 -6.47 7.86 -21.73
N ARG A 179 -7.21 8.96 -21.83
CA ARG A 179 -6.68 10.29 -22.12
C ARG A 179 -5.60 10.76 -21.12
N ALA A 180 -5.75 10.40 -19.83
CA ALA A 180 -4.86 10.81 -18.76
C ALA A 180 -4.24 9.62 -18.00
N GLY A 181 -4.28 8.42 -18.58
CA GLY A 181 -3.71 7.22 -17.99
C GLY A 181 -4.74 6.25 -17.40
N ILE A 182 -4.25 5.20 -16.78
CA ILE A 182 -5.06 4.19 -16.09
C ILE A 182 -4.78 4.28 -14.60
N MET A 183 -5.83 4.18 -13.76
CA MET A 183 -5.68 4.02 -12.32
C MET A 183 -6.11 2.61 -11.93
N THR A 184 -5.29 1.93 -11.16
CA THR A 184 -5.68 0.70 -10.45
C THR A 184 -6.11 1.05 -9.04
N VAL A 185 -7.17 0.40 -8.56
CA VAL A 185 -7.76 0.62 -7.23
C VAL A 185 -7.88 -0.71 -6.53
N HIS A 186 -7.40 -0.76 -5.28
CA HIS A 186 -7.43 -1.95 -4.44
C HIS A 186 -8.04 -1.58 -3.08
N HIS A 187 -9.26 -2.03 -2.80
CA HIS A 187 -9.93 -1.86 -1.52
C HIS A 187 -9.87 -3.17 -0.74
N PHE A 188 -9.17 -3.16 0.38
CA PHE A 188 -9.02 -4.33 1.24
C PHE A 188 -10.25 -4.60 2.09
N PRO A 189 -10.42 -5.84 2.57
CA PRO A 189 -11.42 -6.18 3.58
C PRO A 189 -11.26 -5.35 4.87
N ALA A 190 -12.37 -5.14 5.59
CA ALA A 190 -12.39 -4.31 6.80
C ALA A 190 -12.94 -5.04 8.04
N CYS A 191 -13.12 -6.36 7.99
CA CYS A 191 -13.53 -7.18 9.13
C CYS A 191 -12.49 -8.25 9.41
N TRP A 192 -11.88 -8.19 10.61
CA TRP A 192 -10.83 -9.10 11.06
C TRP A 192 -11.37 -10.11 12.10
N ASP A 193 -10.83 -11.33 12.11
CA ASP A 193 -11.19 -12.38 13.07
C ASP A 193 -10.82 -12.06 14.53
N GLY A 194 -10.00 -10.99 14.72
CA GLY A 194 -9.58 -10.49 16.03
C GLY A 194 -8.44 -11.26 16.69
N LYS A 195 -7.79 -12.20 15.99
CA LYS A 195 -6.75 -13.07 16.58
C LYS A 195 -5.62 -13.46 15.64
N THR A 196 -5.90 -13.76 14.36
CA THR A 196 -4.89 -14.24 13.41
C THR A 196 -4.23 -13.06 12.72
N LEU A 197 -2.90 -12.98 12.78
CA LEU A 197 -2.13 -11.87 12.18
C LEU A 197 -1.79 -12.13 10.71
N ASP A 198 -1.50 -13.39 10.38
CA ASP A 198 -1.01 -13.81 9.07
C ASP A 198 -1.26 -15.31 8.87
N PRO A 199 -2.41 -15.73 8.32
CA PRO A 199 -2.65 -17.13 7.98
C PRO A 199 -1.88 -17.52 6.72
N PRO A 200 -1.73 -18.83 6.41
CA PRO A 200 -0.98 -19.29 5.24
C PRO A 200 -1.46 -18.78 3.89
N ASP A 201 -2.72 -18.40 3.78
CA ASP A 201 -3.31 -17.80 2.58
C ASP A 201 -3.31 -16.25 2.59
N HIS A 202 -2.85 -15.63 3.68
CA HIS A 202 -2.80 -14.17 3.90
C HIS A 202 -4.14 -13.45 3.73
N GLN A 203 -5.27 -14.16 3.71
CA GLN A 203 -6.59 -13.62 3.41
C GLN A 203 -7.69 -14.09 4.36
N SER A 204 -7.70 -15.37 4.79
CA SER A 204 -8.84 -15.99 5.50
C SER A 204 -9.12 -15.43 6.89
N HIS A 205 -8.22 -14.66 7.48
CA HIS A 205 -8.43 -13.91 8.73
C HIS A 205 -9.23 -12.62 8.52
N MET A 206 -9.50 -12.26 7.25
CA MET A 206 -10.26 -11.09 6.86
C MET A 206 -11.55 -11.49 6.13
N TYR A 207 -12.64 -10.78 6.41
CA TYR A 207 -13.90 -10.97 5.70
C TYR A 207 -14.18 -9.76 4.81
N ASP A 208 -14.36 -10.03 3.52
CA ASP A 208 -14.60 -9.00 2.51
C ASP A 208 -16.07 -8.59 2.47
N THR A 209 -16.35 -7.36 2.92
CA THR A 209 -17.66 -6.72 2.83
C THR A 209 -17.72 -5.64 1.76
N VAL A 210 -16.65 -5.46 0.96
CA VAL A 210 -16.54 -4.40 -0.05
C VAL A 210 -17.54 -4.64 -1.18
N ARG A 211 -18.27 -3.58 -1.56
CA ARG A 211 -19.24 -3.58 -2.67
C ARG A 211 -18.87 -2.65 -3.81
N GLY A 212 -17.72 -2.01 -3.73
CA GLY A 212 -17.15 -1.03 -4.65
C GLY A 212 -16.73 0.23 -3.90
N ALA A 213 -15.68 0.89 -4.37
CA ALA A 213 -15.08 2.05 -3.73
C ALA A 213 -14.94 1.85 -2.20
N PHE A 214 -15.32 2.83 -1.39
CA PHE A 214 -15.32 2.73 0.07
C PHE A 214 -16.61 2.13 0.66
N GLN A 215 -17.46 1.51 -0.16
CA GLN A 215 -18.74 0.95 0.30
C GLN A 215 -18.55 -0.44 0.90
N ASN A 216 -18.77 -0.55 2.20
CA ASN A 216 -18.86 -1.82 2.91
C ASN A 216 -20.28 -2.39 2.91
N GLY A 217 -20.40 -3.69 2.84
CA GLY A 217 -21.69 -4.38 2.67
C GLY A 217 -22.50 -4.62 3.93
N GLY A 218 -22.20 -4.00 5.05
CA GLY A 218 -22.88 -4.17 6.33
C GLY A 218 -21.93 -4.35 7.51
N PRO A 219 -22.45 -4.68 8.70
CA PRO A 219 -21.63 -4.90 9.89
C PRO A 219 -20.75 -6.15 9.74
N CYS A 220 -19.67 -6.19 10.50
CA CYS A 220 -18.78 -7.35 10.54
C CYS A 220 -19.53 -8.60 11.06
N PRO A 221 -19.37 -9.78 10.42
CA PRO A 221 -20.01 -11.01 10.86
C PRO A 221 -19.39 -11.53 12.16
N ALA A 222 -20.09 -12.40 12.85
CA ALA A 222 -19.63 -13.00 14.11
C ALA A 222 -18.30 -13.80 13.98
N SER A 223 -17.98 -14.30 12.77
CA SER A 223 -16.70 -14.97 12.49
C SER A 223 -15.52 -14.02 12.43
N HIS A 224 -15.75 -12.74 12.06
CA HIS A 224 -14.75 -11.71 11.92
C HIS A 224 -15.26 -10.42 12.60
N PRO A 225 -15.36 -10.40 13.93
CA PRO A 225 -16.14 -9.39 14.63
C PRO A 225 -15.46 -8.03 14.77
N VAL A 226 -14.16 -7.94 14.49
CA VAL A 226 -13.37 -6.73 14.72
C VAL A 226 -13.41 -5.86 13.46
N ARG A 227 -14.02 -4.67 13.56
CA ARG A 227 -13.93 -3.65 12.52
C ARG A 227 -12.55 -3.02 12.54
N VAL A 228 -11.80 -3.17 11.45
CA VAL A 228 -10.55 -2.47 11.20
C VAL A 228 -10.76 -1.40 10.12
N PRO A 229 -9.85 -0.41 9.96
CA PRO A 229 -9.99 0.52 8.86
C PRO A 229 -9.93 -0.22 7.52
N GLN A 230 -10.77 0.16 6.57
CA GLN A 230 -10.57 -0.29 5.20
C GLN A 230 -9.31 0.39 4.67
N VAL A 231 -8.31 -0.40 4.32
CA VAL A 231 -7.14 0.07 3.58
C VAL A 231 -7.50 0.12 2.11
N ALA A 232 -7.07 1.16 1.40
CA ALA A 232 -7.23 1.22 -0.04
C ALA A 232 -6.03 1.86 -0.71
N TYR A 233 -5.73 1.43 -1.95
CA TYR A 233 -4.65 1.98 -2.77
C TYR A 233 -5.21 2.53 -4.08
N GLU A 234 -4.67 3.68 -4.51
CA GLU A 234 -4.78 4.16 -5.87
C GLU A 234 -3.37 4.28 -6.47
N THR A 235 -3.11 3.57 -7.55
CA THR A 235 -1.87 3.70 -8.33
C THR A 235 -2.19 4.23 -9.71
N LEU A 236 -1.61 5.37 -10.08
CA LEU A 236 -1.83 6.02 -11.37
C LEU A 236 -0.70 5.67 -12.34
N TRP A 237 -1.05 4.98 -13.42
CA TRP A 237 -0.15 4.54 -14.47
C TRP A 237 -0.19 5.49 -15.66
N ASP A 238 0.96 6.07 -16.02
CA ASP A 238 1.07 6.94 -17.20
C ASP A 238 1.08 6.13 -18.49
N THR A 239 -0.12 5.76 -18.94
CA THR A 239 -0.30 5.05 -20.21
C THR A 239 -0.38 5.99 -21.41
N THR A 240 -0.32 7.31 -21.19
CA THR A 240 -0.55 8.33 -22.26
C THR A 240 0.45 8.23 -23.39
N GLN A 241 1.71 7.88 -23.09
CA GLN A 241 2.76 7.70 -24.11
C GLN A 241 2.49 6.53 -25.08
N PHE A 242 1.57 5.62 -24.73
CA PHE A 242 1.21 4.45 -25.54
C PHE A 242 -0.12 4.62 -26.28
N ASN A 243 -0.83 5.75 -26.12
CA ASN A 243 -2.17 5.94 -26.69
C ASN A 243 -2.22 5.84 -28.22
N ASN A 244 -1.11 6.17 -28.92
CA ASN A 244 -0.99 6.04 -30.37
C ASN A 244 -0.42 4.68 -30.83
N MET A 245 -0.22 3.76 -29.91
CA MET A 245 0.42 2.45 -30.14
C MET A 245 -0.54 1.28 -29.89
N TRP A 246 -1.84 1.55 -29.76
CA TRP A 246 -2.83 0.51 -29.56
C TRP A 246 -2.92 -0.38 -30.81
N PRO A 247 -3.16 -1.70 -30.63
CA PRO A 247 -3.39 -2.60 -31.75
C PRO A 247 -4.57 -2.15 -32.60
N SER A 248 -4.45 -2.35 -33.92
CA SER A 248 -5.48 -1.93 -34.90
C SER A 248 -6.81 -2.69 -34.74
N ASP A 249 -6.79 -3.85 -34.09
CA ASP A 249 -7.98 -4.64 -33.77
C ASP A 249 -8.72 -4.16 -32.52
N GLY A 250 -8.18 -3.13 -31.82
CA GLY A 250 -8.76 -2.56 -30.61
C GLY A 250 -8.53 -3.39 -29.34
N SER A 251 -7.68 -4.43 -29.41
CA SER A 251 -7.34 -5.20 -28.21
C SER A 251 -6.54 -4.37 -27.20
N ASN A 252 -6.72 -4.66 -25.89
CA ASN A 252 -5.95 -4.00 -24.85
C ASN A 252 -4.46 -4.38 -24.94
N PRO A 253 -3.52 -3.39 -24.99
CA PRO A 253 -2.09 -3.67 -25.05
C PRO A 253 -1.41 -3.74 -23.69
N PHE A 254 -2.13 -3.56 -22.57
CA PHE A 254 -1.54 -3.58 -21.25
C PHE A 254 -1.63 -4.95 -20.60
N VAL A 255 -0.61 -5.30 -19.86
CA VAL A 255 -0.53 -6.54 -19.07
C VAL A 255 0.03 -6.23 -17.68
N MET A 256 -0.34 -7.02 -16.70
CA MET A 256 0.36 -7.01 -15.41
C MET A 256 1.68 -7.78 -15.53
N SER A 257 2.60 -7.58 -14.60
CA SER A 257 3.97 -8.14 -14.63
C SER A 257 4.06 -9.67 -14.65
N TYR A 258 2.94 -10.39 -14.59
CA TYR A 258 2.77 -11.85 -14.75
C TYR A 258 1.98 -12.24 -16.01
N ASP A 259 1.94 -11.34 -17.01
CA ASP A 259 1.30 -11.52 -18.34
C ASP A 259 -0.25 -11.65 -18.31
N ASP A 260 -0.91 -11.15 -17.27
CA ASP A 260 -2.37 -11.02 -17.26
C ASP A 260 -2.77 -9.82 -18.13
N ASP A 261 -3.37 -10.09 -19.28
CA ASP A 261 -3.84 -9.11 -20.28
C ASP A 261 -5.29 -8.66 -20.08
N ARG A 262 -6.00 -9.25 -19.12
CA ARG A 262 -7.38 -8.90 -18.77
C ARG A 262 -7.49 -8.06 -17.50
N GLY A 263 -6.52 -8.18 -16.59
CA GLY A 263 -6.49 -7.50 -15.31
C GLY A 263 -7.19 -8.24 -14.18
N TYR A 264 -7.72 -9.45 -14.42
CA TYR A 264 -8.37 -10.23 -13.35
C TYR A 264 -7.43 -10.67 -12.26
N GLY A 265 -6.14 -10.83 -12.57
CA GLY A 265 -5.10 -11.16 -11.60
C GLY A 265 -4.65 -9.98 -10.74
N THR A 266 -5.24 -8.77 -10.89
CA THR A 266 -4.83 -7.63 -10.07
C THR A 266 -4.95 -7.94 -8.58
N HIS A 267 -3.90 -7.61 -7.83
CA HIS A 267 -3.77 -7.91 -6.40
C HIS A 267 -2.96 -6.82 -5.71
N ALA A 268 -3.07 -6.78 -4.41
CA ALA A 268 -2.30 -5.87 -3.57
C ALA A 268 -2.00 -6.51 -2.21
N ASP A 269 -0.89 -6.08 -1.63
CA ASP A 269 -0.29 -6.62 -0.43
C ASP A 269 -0.06 -5.54 0.61
N TYR A 270 -0.20 -5.91 1.86
CA TYR A 270 -0.09 -5.03 3.00
C TYR A 270 0.62 -5.68 4.18
N VAL A 271 1.60 -4.96 4.74
CA VAL A 271 2.21 -5.27 6.03
C VAL A 271 2.11 -4.05 6.94
N PHE A 272 1.49 -4.22 8.08
CA PHE A 272 1.33 -3.16 9.08
C PHE A 272 2.66 -2.74 9.69
N GLY A 273 2.88 -1.42 9.84
CA GLY A 273 4.11 -0.85 10.41
C GLY A 273 3.93 0.56 10.99
N TRP A 274 2.73 0.94 11.41
CA TRP A 274 2.53 2.20 12.13
C TRP A 274 3.17 2.13 13.51
N LYS A 275 3.88 3.21 13.92
CA LYS A 275 4.53 3.27 15.22
C LYS A 275 3.55 3.44 16.38
N GLY A 276 3.67 2.56 17.37
CA GLY A 276 2.91 2.63 18.62
C GLY A 276 1.40 2.67 18.37
N ASP A 277 0.72 3.65 18.94
CA ASP A 277 -0.72 3.86 18.81
C ASP A 277 -1.12 4.88 17.73
N SER A 278 -0.19 5.30 16.86
CA SER A 278 -0.40 6.42 15.93
C SER A 278 -1.59 6.20 14.99
N LEU A 279 -1.77 4.99 14.44
CA LEU A 279 -2.94 4.70 13.61
C LEU A 279 -4.24 4.74 14.44
N GLN A 280 -4.25 4.22 15.67
CA GLN A 280 -5.46 4.28 16.50
C GLN A 280 -5.83 5.72 16.84
N ARG A 281 -4.84 6.59 17.16
CA ARG A 281 -5.12 8.03 17.37
C ARG A 281 -5.73 8.67 16.13
N ALA A 282 -5.28 8.29 14.94
CA ALA A 282 -5.89 8.78 13.70
C ALA A 282 -7.33 8.27 13.54
N MET A 283 -7.58 6.98 13.82
CA MET A 283 -8.92 6.40 13.73
C MET A 283 -9.90 7.01 14.75
N ASP A 284 -9.44 7.35 15.94
CA ASP A 284 -10.23 7.94 17.01
C ASP A 284 -10.42 9.47 16.85
N SER A 285 -9.77 10.09 15.86
CA SER A 285 -9.82 11.54 15.62
C SER A 285 -10.91 11.94 14.62
N ASN A 286 -11.24 13.23 14.61
CA ASN A 286 -12.13 13.84 13.62
C ASN A 286 -11.35 14.43 12.41
N CYS A 287 -10.08 14.13 12.27
CA CYS A 287 -9.29 14.61 11.15
C CYS A 287 -9.69 13.89 9.85
N MET A 288 -9.65 14.60 8.74
CA MET A 288 -9.98 14.06 7.42
C MET A 288 -8.91 14.46 6.42
N PHE A 289 -8.53 13.54 5.54
CA PHE A 289 -7.53 13.77 4.51
C PHE A 289 -6.27 14.45 5.09
N ASN A 290 -5.89 15.59 4.55
CA ASN A 290 -4.71 16.34 4.95
C ASN A 290 -4.83 17.01 6.34
N ALA A 291 -6.04 17.08 6.94
CA ALA A 291 -6.23 17.65 8.28
C ALA A 291 -5.60 16.81 9.40
N CYS A 292 -5.17 15.57 9.11
CA CYS A 292 -4.48 14.71 10.05
C CYS A 292 -3.00 15.04 10.26
N GLU A 293 -2.45 15.96 9.48
CA GLU A 293 -1.04 16.34 9.46
C GLU A 293 -0.62 17.26 10.62
N ASN A 294 0.71 17.50 10.71
CA ASN A 294 1.31 18.48 11.64
C ASN A 294 1.06 18.18 13.12
N GLY A 295 1.05 16.90 13.50
CA GLY A 295 0.85 16.44 14.88
C GLY A 295 -0.61 16.46 15.34
N ARG A 296 -1.58 16.51 14.42
CA ARG A 296 -3.02 16.56 14.72
C ARG A 296 -3.84 15.45 14.01
N PRO A 297 -3.76 14.19 14.39
CA PRO A 297 -2.95 13.59 15.44
C PRO A 297 -1.60 13.04 14.97
N LEU A 298 -1.25 13.13 13.66
CA LEU A 298 -0.11 12.49 13.04
C LEU A 298 1.02 13.48 12.72
N LYS A 299 2.26 12.97 12.77
CA LYS A 299 3.45 13.71 12.35
C LYS A 299 3.69 13.49 10.86
N SER A 300 3.72 14.58 10.10
CA SER A 300 4.08 14.57 8.69
C SER A 300 5.57 14.84 8.47
N GLN A 301 6.06 14.49 7.30
CA GLN A 301 7.40 14.81 6.81
C GLN A 301 7.36 15.49 5.45
N SER A 302 8.46 16.09 5.04
CA SER A 302 8.57 16.75 3.75
C SER A 302 8.64 15.76 2.59
N VAL A 303 8.20 16.19 1.39
CA VAL A 303 8.35 15.41 0.15
C VAL A 303 9.81 15.06 -0.13
N GLN A 304 10.74 15.94 0.23
CA GLN A 304 12.18 15.66 0.10
C GLN A 304 12.59 14.46 0.97
N GLN A 305 12.12 14.36 2.22
CA GLN A 305 12.38 13.21 3.11
C GLN A 305 11.74 11.93 2.58
N MET A 306 10.48 12.02 2.11
CA MET A 306 9.78 10.89 1.47
C MET A 306 10.59 10.37 0.27
N ASN A 307 11.01 11.26 -0.62
CA ASN A 307 11.78 10.93 -1.81
C ASN A 307 13.21 10.43 -1.52
N ALA A 308 13.76 10.74 -0.37
CA ALA A 308 15.10 10.29 0.04
C ALA A 308 15.13 8.87 0.61
N CYS A 309 13.98 8.37 1.12
CA CYS A 309 13.90 7.02 1.66
C CYS A 309 13.97 5.98 0.54
N ARG A 310 14.92 5.03 0.64
CA ARG A 310 15.22 4.03 -0.39
C ARG A 310 15.68 2.72 0.25
N ILE A 311 15.55 1.65 -0.50
CA ILE A 311 16.27 0.40 -0.30
C ILE A 311 17.17 0.12 -1.51
N PRO A 312 18.25 -0.65 -1.35
CA PRO A 312 19.11 -1.01 -2.48
C PRO A 312 18.35 -1.85 -3.52
N ASP A 313 18.85 -1.83 -4.75
CA ASP A 313 18.45 -2.84 -5.74
C ASP A 313 19.08 -4.18 -5.35
N MET A 314 18.23 -5.14 -5.00
CA MET A 314 18.63 -6.47 -4.55
C MET A 314 18.59 -7.51 -5.68
N VAL A 315 17.94 -7.21 -6.80
CA VAL A 315 17.74 -8.14 -7.91
C VAL A 315 18.67 -7.85 -9.07
N GLY A 316 18.90 -6.58 -9.39
CA GLY A 316 19.84 -6.15 -10.43
C GLY A 316 19.41 -6.54 -11.85
N GLU A 317 18.08 -6.62 -12.13
CA GLU A 317 17.58 -6.95 -13.47
C GLU A 317 16.98 -5.73 -14.18
N ASP A 318 17.03 -5.74 -15.53
CA ASP A 318 16.33 -4.73 -16.33
C ASP A 318 14.82 -5.04 -16.32
N ILE A 319 14.07 -4.14 -15.68
CA ILE A 319 12.60 -4.22 -15.61
C ILE A 319 11.90 -3.50 -16.75
N GLY A 320 12.61 -3.01 -17.76
CA GLY A 320 12.01 -2.29 -18.89
C GLY A 320 11.61 -0.84 -18.59
N ALA A 321 12.14 -0.24 -17.51
CA ALA A 321 11.83 1.14 -17.13
C ALA A 321 12.45 2.15 -18.11
N ASN A 322 13.68 1.91 -18.55
CA ASN A 322 14.43 2.82 -19.41
C ASN A 322 14.43 2.42 -20.90
N GLY A 323 13.90 1.25 -21.24
CA GLY A 323 13.93 0.73 -22.59
C GLY A 323 12.90 -0.36 -22.84
N TRP A 324 12.95 -0.96 -24.03
CA TRP A 324 12.13 -2.11 -24.39
C TRP A 324 12.87 -3.40 -24.02
N ILE A 325 12.16 -4.33 -23.43
CA ILE A 325 12.64 -5.68 -23.07
C ILE A 325 11.90 -6.72 -23.92
N SER A 326 12.57 -7.83 -24.24
CA SER A 326 12.00 -8.86 -25.11
C SER A 326 11.03 -9.81 -24.40
N ARG A 327 11.01 -9.78 -23.07
CA ARG A 327 10.13 -10.60 -22.21
C ARG A 327 9.92 -9.95 -20.87
N LEU A 328 8.83 -10.25 -20.20
CA LEU A 328 8.58 -9.79 -18.83
C LEU A 328 9.62 -10.37 -17.85
N PRO A 329 10.09 -9.59 -16.86
CA PRO A 329 10.96 -10.10 -15.81
C PRO A 329 10.28 -11.26 -15.07
N GLY A 330 11.02 -12.37 -14.90
CA GLY A 330 10.47 -13.60 -14.30
C GLY A 330 9.80 -14.56 -15.27
N SER A 331 9.38 -14.13 -16.47
CA SER A 331 8.83 -15.05 -17.46
C SER A 331 9.90 -15.99 -18.03
N GLY A 332 9.59 -17.28 -18.12
CA GLY A 332 10.50 -18.31 -18.67
C GLY A 332 11.60 -18.77 -17.71
N GLN A 333 11.62 -18.36 -16.47
CA GLN A 333 12.42 -19.00 -15.43
C GLN A 333 11.66 -20.20 -14.92
N GLN A 334 12.24 -21.41 -15.07
CA GLN A 334 11.77 -22.58 -14.32
C GLN A 334 11.93 -22.24 -12.83
N GLU A 335 10.89 -22.48 -12.05
CA GLU A 335 10.97 -22.31 -10.60
C GLU A 335 12.14 -23.16 -10.08
N ASN A 336 13.15 -22.52 -9.51
CA ASN A 336 14.17 -23.24 -8.79
C ASN A 336 13.54 -23.77 -7.50
N PRO A 337 13.34 -25.08 -7.33
CA PRO A 337 12.70 -25.62 -6.14
C PRO A 337 13.50 -25.38 -4.84
N ASN A 338 14.76 -24.92 -4.97
CA ASN A 338 15.62 -24.52 -3.85
C ASN A 338 16.20 -23.13 -4.12
N PRO A 339 15.45 -22.05 -3.89
CA PRO A 339 16.04 -20.70 -3.96
C PRO A 339 17.15 -20.56 -2.92
N PRO A 340 18.22 -19.78 -3.21
CA PRO A 340 19.26 -19.53 -2.23
C PRO A 340 18.63 -18.87 -1.00
N VAL A 341 18.91 -19.41 0.18
CA VAL A 341 18.49 -18.80 1.45
C VAL A 341 19.22 -17.47 1.60
N VAL A 342 18.50 -16.37 1.47
CA VAL A 342 19.05 -15.06 1.75
C VAL A 342 19.18 -14.93 3.28
N VAL A 343 20.41 -15.06 3.76
CA VAL A 343 20.72 -14.80 5.17
C VAL A 343 20.56 -13.28 5.39
N PRO A 344 19.74 -12.84 6.37
CA PRO A 344 19.62 -11.42 6.69
C PRO A 344 21.02 -10.84 6.96
N PRO A 345 21.32 -9.60 6.53
CA PRO A 345 22.54 -8.94 6.95
C PRO A 345 22.58 -8.93 8.47
N THR A 346 23.65 -9.46 9.06
CA THR A 346 23.89 -9.38 10.49
C THR A 346 23.85 -7.91 10.86
N GLN A 347 22.91 -7.53 11.73
CA GLN A 347 22.93 -6.18 12.30
C GLN A 347 24.32 -5.90 12.86
N PRO A 348 24.89 -4.71 12.66
CA PRO A 348 26.11 -4.32 13.34
C PRO A 348 25.84 -4.49 14.84
N THR A 349 26.55 -5.42 15.46
CA THR A 349 26.53 -5.54 16.91
C THR A 349 27.03 -4.22 17.48
N ASN A 350 26.18 -3.50 18.18
CA ASN A 350 26.61 -2.34 18.94
C ASN A 350 27.81 -2.77 19.80
N PRO A 351 28.91 -2.01 19.81
CA PRO A 351 30.02 -2.31 20.68
C PRO A 351 29.48 -2.40 22.11
N PRO A 352 30.00 -3.32 22.94
CA PRO A 352 29.52 -3.49 24.29
C PRO A 352 29.59 -2.14 25.03
N VAL A 353 28.48 -1.76 25.65
CA VAL A 353 28.40 -0.56 26.47
C VAL A 353 29.37 -0.79 27.64
N VAL A 354 30.52 -0.13 27.62
CA VAL A 354 31.44 -0.08 28.74
C VAL A 354 30.81 0.84 29.78
N ASN A 355 30.19 0.25 30.81
CA ASN A 355 29.73 1.04 31.94
C ASN A 355 30.94 1.69 32.63
N PRO A 356 30.94 3.00 32.89
CA PRO A 356 31.98 3.63 33.66
C PRO A 356 32.04 3.00 35.08
N PRO A 357 33.23 2.84 35.66
CA PRO A 357 33.33 2.30 37.02
C PRO A 357 32.59 3.20 37.99
N ALA A 358 31.85 2.56 38.91
CA ALA A 358 31.10 3.26 39.95
C ALA A 358 32.05 4.15 40.78
N PRO A 359 31.65 5.37 41.18
CA PRO A 359 32.46 6.24 42.01
C PRO A 359 32.71 5.53 43.34
N GLY A 360 33.98 5.40 43.71
CA GLY A 360 34.40 4.80 44.96
C GLY A 360 33.79 5.54 46.16
N GLY A 361 32.94 4.86 46.92
CA GLY A 361 32.40 5.38 48.16
C GLY A 361 33.49 5.50 49.21
N THR A 362 33.73 6.73 49.68
CA THR A 362 34.55 7.00 50.84
C THR A 362 33.80 6.55 52.11
N VAL A 363 34.36 5.59 52.81
CA VAL A 363 33.86 5.13 54.12
C VAL A 363 34.13 6.25 55.16
N PRO A 364 33.14 6.73 55.93
CA PRO A 364 33.39 7.70 56.99
C PRO A 364 34.16 7.03 58.12
N ARG A 365 35.25 7.66 58.58
CA ARG A 365 35.97 7.29 59.83
C ARG A 365 35.06 7.47 61.04
N PHE A 366 35.00 6.45 61.87
CA PHE A 366 34.33 6.51 63.13
C PHE A 366 34.91 7.63 64.02
N GLY A 367 34.08 8.58 64.42
CA GLY A 367 34.36 9.49 65.55
C GLY A 367 34.00 8.78 66.79
N GLN A 368 34.98 8.72 67.68
CA GLN A 368 34.91 8.11 69.05
C GLN A 368 34.09 8.99 69.97
N CYS A 369 33.12 8.41 70.68
CA CYS A 369 32.36 9.05 71.75
C CYS A 369 33.24 9.11 73.01
N GLY A 370 33.25 10.26 73.61
CA GLY A 370 33.74 10.45 74.95
C GLY A 370 32.67 11.15 75.78
N GLY A 371 32.38 10.62 77.03
CA GLY A 371 31.58 11.28 78.03
C GLY A 371 30.27 10.64 78.37
#